data_b144134ebe7ab4ff830ccccf3212ae51
#
_entry.id   b144134ebe7ab4ff830ccccf3212ae51
#
_cell.length_a   1.000
_cell.length_b   1.000
_cell.length_c   1.000
_cell.angle_alpha   90.00
_cell.angle_beta   90.00
_cell.angle_gamma   90.00
#
_symmetry.space_group_name_H-M   'P 1'
#
loop_
_entity.id
_entity.type
_entity.pdbx_description
1 polymer ?
#
loop_
_entity_poly.entity_id
_entity_poly.type
_entity_poly.pdbx_seq_one_letter_code
_entity_poly.pdbx_strand_id
1 'polypeptide(L)'
;MARLSELEAVVLGLIWQQGPCTPYAVRQVFLRTPSPQWSGSAGAIYPVVRRLGSRGFIRSEAHAQGRRKSRLYRATARGLGALRQWLRASQFDWVVGVPPDPMRTRYRFLGLLPPRQRRAIASKWLRNMERHIRAVAEDFEARKKTGDPFSYLLARGALLHLHSRRDWLAEVTRSLKRG
;
A
#
# COMPACT_ATOMS: atom_id res chain seq x y z
N MET A 1 -15.32 -21.22 6.90
CA MET A 1 -15.62 -19.78 6.73
C MET A 1 -14.84 -19.24 5.52
N ALA A 2 -15.46 -18.43 4.65
CA ALA A 2 -14.79 -17.92 3.46
C ALA A 2 -13.74 -16.88 3.86
N ARG A 3 -12.48 -17.16 3.54
CA ARG A 3 -11.29 -16.35 3.84
C ARG A 3 -11.35 -15.02 3.09
N LEU A 4 -10.93 -13.92 3.72
CA LEU A 4 -10.70 -12.64 3.05
C LEU A 4 -9.42 -12.70 2.21
N SER A 5 -9.46 -12.18 0.99
CA SER A 5 -8.21 -11.84 0.29
C SER A 5 -7.58 -10.60 0.93
N GLU A 6 -6.29 -10.38 0.66
CA GLU A 6 -5.55 -9.21 1.16
C GLU A 6 -6.27 -7.89 0.83
N LEU A 7 -6.69 -7.74 -0.43
CA LEU A 7 -7.40 -6.55 -0.88
C LEU A 7 -8.78 -6.40 -0.22
N GLU A 8 -9.52 -7.51 -0.02
CA GLU A 8 -10.81 -7.48 0.70
C GLU A 8 -10.63 -7.08 2.15
N ALA A 9 -9.58 -7.59 2.82
CA ALA A 9 -9.29 -7.24 4.21
C ALA A 9 -8.94 -5.76 4.36
N VAL A 10 -8.10 -5.22 3.47
CA VAL A 10 -7.73 -3.79 3.49
C VAL A 10 -8.94 -2.90 3.21
N VAL A 11 -9.77 -3.21 2.21
CA VAL A 11 -10.99 -2.44 1.92
C VAL A 11 -11.97 -2.48 3.09
N LEU A 12 -12.20 -3.64 3.68
CA LEU A 12 -13.06 -3.79 4.86
C LEU A 12 -12.52 -3.03 6.08
N GLY A 13 -11.21 -3.09 6.29
CA GLY A 13 -10.52 -2.35 7.35
C GLY A 13 -10.66 -0.84 7.19
N LEU A 14 -10.50 -0.31 5.99
CA LEU A 14 -10.70 1.12 5.70
C LEU A 14 -12.16 1.56 5.92
N ILE A 15 -13.14 0.73 5.51
CA ILE A 15 -14.56 1.01 5.78
C ILE A 15 -14.83 1.03 7.29
N TRP A 16 -14.17 0.15 8.05
CA TRP A 16 -14.29 0.17 9.52
C TRP A 16 -13.65 1.41 10.14
N GLN A 17 -12.46 1.81 9.72
CA GLN A 17 -11.74 2.97 10.27
C GLN A 17 -12.44 4.30 9.97
N GLN A 18 -12.93 4.47 8.74
CA GLN A 18 -13.57 5.72 8.32
C GLN A 18 -15.01 5.85 8.82
N GLY A 19 -15.61 4.76 9.33
CA GLY A 19 -17.03 4.71 9.62
C GLY A 19 -17.85 4.66 8.34
N PRO A 20 -19.10 5.19 8.32
CA PRO A 20 -19.88 5.19 7.10
C PRO A 20 -19.20 5.99 6.01
N CYS A 21 -18.75 5.34 4.96
CA CYS A 21 -18.03 5.99 3.85
C CYS A 21 -18.45 5.45 2.49
N THR A 22 -18.14 6.21 1.44
CA THR A 22 -18.40 5.79 0.05
C THR A 22 -17.23 4.95 -0.47
N PRO A 23 -17.47 4.09 -1.50
CA PRO A 23 -16.38 3.41 -2.20
C PRO A 23 -15.36 4.39 -2.81
N TYR A 24 -15.81 5.58 -3.18
CA TYR A 24 -14.94 6.66 -3.65
C TYR A 24 -13.95 7.10 -2.57
N ALA A 25 -14.41 7.31 -1.33
CA ALA A 25 -13.53 7.67 -0.22
C ALA A 25 -12.44 6.60 0.02
N VAL A 26 -12.83 5.32 0.01
CA VAL A 26 -11.87 4.20 0.09
C VAL A 26 -10.87 4.24 -1.08
N ARG A 27 -11.35 4.45 -2.31
CA ARG A 27 -10.49 4.56 -3.49
C ARG A 27 -9.47 5.70 -3.36
N GLN A 28 -9.85 6.85 -2.78
CA GLN A 28 -8.94 7.96 -2.56
C GLN A 28 -7.78 7.60 -1.61
N VAL A 29 -8.01 6.78 -0.59
CA VAL A 29 -6.93 6.28 0.26
C VAL A 29 -5.93 5.46 -0.55
N PHE A 30 -6.42 4.56 -1.41
CA PHE A 30 -5.56 3.74 -2.28
C PHE A 30 -4.72 4.59 -3.23
N LEU A 31 -5.31 5.61 -3.85
CA LEU A 31 -4.59 6.50 -4.77
C LEU A 31 -3.51 7.35 -4.09
N ARG A 32 -3.70 7.69 -2.82
CA ARG A 32 -2.76 8.50 -2.03
C ARG A 32 -1.67 7.68 -1.34
N THR A 33 -1.78 6.35 -1.34
CA THR A 33 -0.75 5.50 -0.72
C THR A 33 0.54 5.52 -1.54
N PRO A 34 1.72 5.57 -0.91
CA PRO A 34 3.00 5.48 -1.60
C PRO A 34 3.30 4.08 -2.16
N SER A 35 2.51 3.07 -1.80
CA SER A 35 2.67 1.70 -2.29
C SER A 35 2.11 1.53 -3.70
N PRO A 36 2.94 1.20 -4.72
CA PRO A 36 2.46 0.92 -6.07
C PRO A 36 1.45 -0.23 -6.14
N GLN A 37 1.56 -1.21 -5.26
CA GLN A 37 0.62 -2.33 -5.15
C GLN A 37 -0.79 -1.83 -4.81
N TRP A 38 -0.90 -0.94 -3.84
CA TRP A 38 -2.19 -0.40 -3.41
C TRP A 38 -2.73 0.63 -4.38
N SER A 39 -1.92 1.59 -4.84
CA SER A 39 -2.38 2.59 -5.82
C SER A 39 -2.83 1.93 -7.14
N GLY A 40 -2.13 0.88 -7.62
CA GLY A 40 -2.54 0.09 -8.77
C GLY A 40 -3.84 -0.68 -8.56
N SER A 41 -4.21 -0.98 -7.31
CA SER A 41 -5.46 -1.68 -6.98
C SER A 41 -6.69 -0.77 -6.89
N ALA A 42 -6.55 0.54 -7.05
CA ALA A 42 -7.65 1.50 -6.90
C ALA A 42 -8.84 1.24 -7.85
N GLY A 43 -8.60 0.64 -9.02
CA GLY A 43 -9.65 0.23 -9.97
C GLY A 43 -10.51 -0.94 -9.49
N ALA A 44 -9.98 -1.78 -8.60
CA ALA A 44 -10.67 -2.98 -8.09
C ALA A 44 -11.60 -2.70 -6.90
N ILE A 45 -11.64 -1.48 -6.37
CA ILE A 45 -12.37 -1.15 -5.12
C ILE A 45 -13.88 -1.41 -5.27
N TYR A 46 -14.51 -0.96 -6.34
CA TYR A 46 -15.95 -1.16 -6.55
C TYR A 46 -16.36 -2.64 -6.65
N PRO A 47 -15.67 -3.50 -7.42
CA PRO A 47 -15.90 -4.94 -7.39
C PRO A 47 -15.72 -5.55 -5.98
N VAL A 48 -14.71 -5.13 -5.23
CA VAL A 48 -14.46 -5.62 -3.85
C VAL A 48 -15.59 -5.23 -2.93
N VAL A 49 -16.05 -3.97 -2.95
CA VAL A 49 -17.18 -3.50 -2.13
C VAL A 49 -18.45 -4.31 -2.46
N ARG A 50 -18.73 -4.61 -3.73
CA ARG A 50 -19.87 -5.48 -4.09
C ARG A 50 -19.74 -6.88 -3.47
N ARG A 51 -18.57 -7.52 -3.59
CA ARG A 51 -18.34 -8.85 -2.99
C ARG A 51 -18.45 -8.83 -1.46
N LEU A 52 -17.93 -7.81 -0.78
CA LEU A 52 -18.07 -7.67 0.66
C LEU A 52 -19.53 -7.50 1.06
N GLY A 53 -20.32 -6.76 0.28
CA GLY A 53 -21.77 -6.59 0.48
C GLY A 53 -22.54 -7.90 0.28
N SER A 54 -22.30 -8.64 -0.81
CA SER A 54 -22.96 -9.93 -1.07
C SER A 54 -22.64 -11.00 -0.02
N ARG A 55 -21.47 -10.90 0.63
CA ARG A 55 -21.06 -11.78 1.76
C ARG A 55 -21.59 -11.30 3.12
N GLY A 56 -22.29 -10.16 3.17
CA GLY A 56 -22.82 -9.57 4.40
C GLY A 56 -21.73 -9.01 5.35
N PHE A 57 -20.53 -8.72 4.85
CA PHE A 57 -19.43 -8.15 5.64
C PHE A 57 -19.54 -6.63 5.80
N ILE A 58 -20.26 -5.99 4.87
CA ILE A 58 -20.63 -4.58 4.95
C ILE A 58 -22.13 -4.44 4.64
N ARG A 59 -22.75 -3.41 5.16
CA ARG A 59 -24.10 -2.98 4.81
C ARG A 59 -24.08 -1.59 4.21
N SER A 60 -25.01 -1.31 3.30
CA SER A 60 -25.15 0.03 2.73
C SER A 60 -26.37 0.74 3.29
N GLU A 61 -26.24 2.05 3.49
CA GLU A 61 -27.29 2.96 3.87
C GLU A 61 -27.43 4.01 2.76
N ALA A 62 -28.68 4.34 2.41
CA ALA A 62 -28.94 5.42 1.46
C ALA A 62 -28.50 6.75 2.10
N HIS A 63 -27.74 7.55 1.36
CA HIS A 63 -27.34 8.87 1.81
C HIS A 63 -27.66 9.87 0.70
N ALA A 64 -28.54 10.82 1.01
CA ALA A 64 -28.89 11.92 0.13
C ALA A 64 -28.15 13.17 0.56
N GLN A 65 -27.28 13.69 -0.29
CA GLN A 65 -26.63 14.98 -0.09
C GLN A 65 -27.03 15.88 -1.26
N GLY A 66 -28.04 16.72 -1.05
CA GLY A 66 -28.66 17.50 -2.11
C GLY A 66 -29.29 16.60 -3.21
N ARG A 67 -29.03 16.93 -4.48
CA ARG A 67 -29.54 16.13 -5.64
C ARG A 67 -28.75 14.82 -5.90
N ARG A 68 -27.66 14.57 -5.20
CA ARG A 68 -26.80 13.41 -5.44
C ARG A 68 -27.17 12.28 -4.48
N LYS A 69 -27.73 11.20 -5.01
CA LYS A 69 -27.94 9.95 -4.29
C LYS A 69 -26.62 9.18 -4.21
N SER A 70 -26.13 8.93 -3.00
CA SER A 70 -24.95 8.11 -2.74
C SER A 70 -25.28 7.00 -1.75
N ARG A 71 -24.42 5.99 -1.66
CA ARG A 71 -24.51 4.94 -0.64
C ARG A 71 -23.30 5.02 0.28
N LEU A 72 -23.54 5.06 1.55
CA LEU A 72 -22.51 4.91 2.58
C LEU A 72 -22.46 3.44 3.00
N TYR A 73 -21.27 2.93 3.20
CA TYR A 73 -21.03 1.56 3.63
C TYR A 73 -20.45 1.54 5.05
N ARG A 74 -20.90 0.57 5.83
CA ARG A 74 -20.46 0.34 7.20
C ARG A 74 -20.14 -1.15 7.38
N ALA A 75 -19.06 -1.46 8.13
CA ALA A 75 -18.73 -2.82 8.48
C ALA A 75 -19.81 -3.41 9.42
N THR A 76 -20.16 -4.68 9.18
CA THR A 76 -21.09 -5.44 10.05
C THR A 76 -20.32 -6.20 11.13
N ALA A 77 -21.02 -6.70 12.18
CA ALA A 77 -20.41 -7.57 13.18
C ALA A 77 -19.75 -8.82 12.54
N ARG A 78 -20.40 -9.40 11.50
CA ARG A 78 -19.85 -10.52 10.71
C ARG A 78 -18.57 -10.11 9.97
N GLY A 79 -18.54 -8.92 9.36
CA GLY A 79 -17.35 -8.39 8.69
C GLY A 79 -16.20 -8.15 9.66
N LEU A 80 -16.47 -7.57 10.83
CA LEU A 80 -15.47 -7.38 11.88
C LEU A 80 -14.91 -8.71 12.41
N GLY A 81 -15.76 -9.73 12.53
CA GLY A 81 -15.33 -11.09 12.88
C GLY A 81 -14.36 -11.66 11.84
N ALA A 82 -14.67 -11.52 10.55
CA ALA A 82 -13.81 -11.95 9.45
C ALA A 82 -12.47 -11.18 9.42
N LEU A 83 -12.49 -9.87 9.68
CA LEU A 83 -11.29 -9.04 9.74
C LEU A 83 -10.39 -9.44 10.93
N ARG A 84 -10.96 -9.66 12.10
CA ARG A 84 -10.22 -10.17 13.26
C ARG A 84 -9.59 -11.54 13.00
N GLN A 85 -10.30 -12.43 12.31
CA GLN A 85 -9.76 -13.74 11.91
C GLN A 85 -8.59 -13.58 10.95
N TRP A 86 -8.70 -12.69 9.96
CA TRP A 86 -7.61 -12.38 9.02
C TRP A 86 -6.38 -11.83 9.74
N LEU A 87 -6.53 -10.92 10.70
CA LEU A 87 -5.42 -10.38 11.51
C LEU A 87 -4.69 -11.45 12.34
N ARG A 88 -5.41 -12.49 12.79
CA ARG A 88 -4.85 -13.59 13.59
C ARG A 88 -4.24 -14.70 12.74
N ALA A 89 -4.55 -14.74 11.45
CA ALA A 89 -4.06 -15.79 10.57
C ALA A 89 -2.54 -15.64 10.38
N SER A 90 -1.79 -16.59 10.93
CA SER A 90 -0.34 -16.67 10.76
C SER A 90 -0.02 -17.25 9.38
N GLN A 91 0.22 -16.42 8.39
CA GLN A 91 0.80 -16.81 7.10
C GLN A 91 2.20 -16.21 6.98
N PHE A 92 3.04 -16.53 7.97
CA PHE A 92 4.31 -15.87 8.17
C PHE A 92 5.34 -16.13 7.08
N ASP A 93 5.37 -17.30 6.45
CA ASP A 93 6.45 -17.67 5.54
C ASP A 93 6.58 -16.74 4.33
N TRP A 94 5.47 -16.33 3.71
CA TRP A 94 5.51 -15.39 2.62
C TRP A 94 5.55 -13.91 3.09
N VAL A 95 5.04 -13.62 4.29
CA VAL A 95 5.03 -12.26 4.87
C VAL A 95 6.42 -11.85 5.35
N VAL A 96 7.21 -12.77 5.92
CA VAL A 96 8.58 -12.50 6.38
C VAL A 96 9.62 -12.70 5.29
N GLY A 97 9.25 -13.23 4.14
CA GLY A 97 10.12 -13.40 2.99
C GLY A 97 10.57 -12.04 2.41
N VAL A 98 11.59 -12.09 1.57
CA VAL A 98 12.07 -10.90 0.87
C VAL A 98 11.02 -10.47 -0.18
N PRO A 99 10.37 -9.30 -0.04
CA PRO A 99 9.31 -8.90 -0.94
C PRO A 99 9.80 -8.70 -2.38
N PRO A 100 8.94 -8.89 -3.40
CA PRO A 100 9.27 -8.57 -4.77
C PRO A 100 9.74 -7.13 -4.91
N ASP A 101 10.87 -6.94 -5.57
CA ASP A 101 11.44 -5.63 -5.88
C ASP A 101 11.77 -5.52 -7.37
N PRO A 102 11.06 -4.68 -8.13
CA PRO A 102 11.31 -4.50 -9.56
C PRO A 102 12.71 -3.97 -9.88
N MET A 103 13.34 -3.21 -8.98
CA MET A 103 14.71 -2.73 -9.20
C MET A 103 15.72 -3.86 -9.01
N ARG A 104 15.56 -4.66 -7.95
CA ARG A 104 16.40 -5.84 -7.70
C ARG A 104 16.27 -6.87 -8.82
N THR A 105 15.05 -7.08 -9.33
CA THR A 105 14.83 -7.95 -10.49
C THR A 105 15.55 -7.45 -11.74
N ARG A 106 15.47 -6.15 -12.03
CA ARG A 106 16.17 -5.54 -13.18
C ARG A 106 17.69 -5.56 -13.02
N TYR A 107 18.18 -5.35 -11.81
CA TYR A 107 19.61 -5.41 -11.52
C TYR A 107 20.24 -6.75 -11.91
N ARG A 108 19.51 -7.86 -11.71
CA ARG A 108 19.96 -9.21 -12.12
C ARG A 108 20.37 -9.28 -13.57
N PHE A 109 19.75 -8.50 -14.44
CA PHE A 109 19.98 -8.50 -15.89
C PHE A 109 20.73 -7.27 -16.38
N LEU A 110 21.17 -6.39 -15.48
CA LEU A 110 21.83 -5.14 -15.85
C LEU A 110 23.14 -5.38 -16.61
N GLY A 111 23.74 -6.56 -16.44
CA GLY A 111 24.93 -7.02 -17.18
C GLY A 111 24.79 -7.04 -18.70
N LEU A 112 23.57 -7.11 -19.24
CA LEU A 112 23.31 -7.05 -20.68
C LEU A 112 23.66 -5.68 -21.30
N LEU A 113 23.74 -4.62 -20.50
CA LEU A 113 23.98 -3.27 -20.98
C LEU A 113 25.46 -2.89 -20.90
N PRO A 114 25.94 -1.98 -21.76
CA PRO A 114 27.29 -1.44 -21.67
C PRO A 114 27.54 -0.74 -20.32
N PRO A 115 28.78 -0.70 -19.79
CA PRO A 115 29.11 -0.15 -18.48
C PRO A 115 28.61 1.28 -18.25
N ARG A 116 28.71 2.15 -19.27
CA ARG A 116 28.22 3.54 -19.20
C ARG A 116 26.71 3.61 -18.95
N GLN A 117 25.93 2.75 -19.62
CA GLN A 117 24.48 2.69 -19.46
C GLN A 117 24.09 2.12 -18.08
N ARG A 118 24.80 1.09 -17.60
CA ARG A 118 24.59 0.54 -16.24
C ARG A 118 24.73 1.63 -15.18
N ARG A 119 25.80 2.42 -15.25
CA ARG A 119 26.06 3.54 -14.33
C ARG A 119 24.98 4.61 -14.40
N ALA A 120 24.56 4.99 -15.59
CA ALA A 120 23.50 5.99 -15.78
C ALA A 120 22.17 5.54 -15.19
N ILE A 121 21.78 4.28 -15.41
CA ILE A 121 20.54 3.68 -14.90
C ILE A 121 20.58 3.61 -13.37
N ALA A 122 21.65 3.07 -12.78
CA ALA A 122 21.77 2.95 -11.32
C ALA A 122 21.72 4.34 -10.64
N SER A 123 22.43 5.32 -11.18
CA SER A 123 22.38 6.69 -10.68
C SER A 123 20.98 7.32 -10.79
N LYS A 124 20.25 7.04 -11.88
CA LYS A 124 18.85 7.49 -12.04
C LYS A 124 17.92 6.84 -11.01
N TRP A 125 18.09 5.53 -10.77
CA TRP A 125 17.31 4.83 -9.75
C TRP A 125 17.54 5.40 -8.35
N LEU A 126 18.80 5.67 -7.99
CA LEU A 126 19.16 6.26 -6.69
C LEU A 126 18.52 7.64 -6.51
N ARG A 127 18.70 8.55 -7.47
CA ARG A 127 18.09 9.89 -7.42
C ARG A 127 16.56 9.85 -7.32
N ASN A 128 15.91 8.93 -8.05
CA ASN A 128 14.46 8.76 -7.98
C ASN A 128 14.01 8.24 -6.61
N MET A 129 14.78 7.31 -6.02
CA MET A 129 14.52 6.78 -4.68
C MET A 129 14.63 7.88 -3.62
N GLU A 130 15.68 8.69 -3.66
CA GLU A 130 15.89 9.82 -2.75
C GLU A 130 14.76 10.85 -2.84
N ARG A 131 14.30 11.16 -4.06
CA ARG A 131 13.15 12.05 -4.26
C ARG A 131 11.87 11.47 -3.66
N HIS A 132 11.63 10.16 -3.88
CA HIS A 132 10.47 9.47 -3.33
C HIS A 132 10.50 9.42 -1.80
N ILE A 133 11.66 9.18 -1.20
CA ILE A 133 11.83 9.21 0.26
C ILE A 133 11.47 10.58 0.83
N ARG A 134 11.90 11.68 0.22
CA ARG A 134 11.52 13.03 0.68
C ARG A 134 10.02 13.23 0.69
N ALA A 135 9.32 12.88 -0.41
CA ALA A 135 7.87 12.99 -0.49
C ALA A 135 7.13 12.14 0.57
N VAL A 136 7.62 10.93 0.85
CA VAL A 136 7.03 10.06 1.88
C VAL A 136 7.35 10.55 3.29
N ALA A 137 8.53 11.16 3.50
CA ALA A 137 8.89 11.75 4.78
C ALA A 137 8.00 12.94 5.17
N GLU A 138 7.60 13.76 4.20
CA GLU A 138 6.64 14.85 4.43
C GLU A 138 5.27 14.31 4.90
N ASP A 139 4.75 13.26 4.26
CA ASP A 139 3.53 12.58 4.70
C ASP A 139 3.68 11.94 6.09
N PHE A 140 4.84 11.39 6.39
CA PHE A 140 5.15 10.82 7.70
C PHE A 140 5.09 11.86 8.82
N GLU A 141 5.71 13.03 8.63
CA GLU A 141 5.66 14.11 9.62
C GLU A 141 4.23 14.65 9.84
N ALA A 142 3.40 14.69 8.79
CA ALA A 142 1.99 15.03 8.92
C ALA A 142 1.23 13.99 9.77
N ARG A 143 1.50 12.70 9.59
CA ARG A 143 0.86 11.60 10.36
C ARG A 143 1.31 11.56 11.81
N LYS A 144 2.57 11.89 12.10
CA LYS A 144 3.08 11.99 13.48
C LYS A 144 2.26 12.95 14.33
N LYS A 145 1.75 14.02 13.72
CA LYS A 145 0.92 15.03 14.41
C LYS A 145 -0.50 14.56 14.73
N THR A 146 -0.98 13.48 14.14
CA THR A 146 -2.36 12.97 14.38
C THR A 146 -2.52 12.25 15.71
N GLY A 147 -1.41 11.85 16.36
CA GLY A 147 -1.43 11.12 17.62
C GLY A 147 -1.87 9.65 17.51
N ASP A 148 -2.20 9.15 16.31
CA ASP A 148 -2.53 7.75 16.07
C ASP A 148 -1.28 6.89 15.93
N PRO A 149 -0.97 6.01 16.92
CA PRO A 149 0.25 5.22 16.91
C PRO A 149 0.31 4.20 15.75
N PHE A 150 -0.84 3.69 15.30
CA PHE A 150 -0.88 2.73 14.20
C PHE A 150 -0.53 3.39 12.87
N SER A 151 -1.10 4.55 12.57
CA SER A 151 -0.77 5.33 11.37
C SER A 151 0.69 5.78 11.37
N TYR A 152 1.21 6.18 12.53
CA TYR A 152 2.61 6.56 12.70
C TYR A 152 3.55 5.38 12.41
N LEU A 153 3.34 4.22 13.06
CA LEU A 153 4.20 3.05 12.89
C LEU A 153 4.13 2.46 11.49
N LEU A 154 2.96 2.49 10.85
CA LEU A 154 2.78 2.09 9.46
C LEU A 154 3.64 2.95 8.52
N ALA A 155 3.57 4.27 8.65
CA ALA A 155 4.36 5.20 7.84
C ALA A 155 5.86 5.08 8.12
N ARG A 156 6.27 4.88 9.39
CA ARG A 156 7.66 4.61 9.76
C ARG A 156 8.18 3.33 9.11
N GLY A 157 7.40 2.24 9.12
CA GLY A 157 7.77 0.99 8.45
C GLY A 157 8.02 1.18 6.96
N ALA A 158 7.16 1.95 6.27
CA ALA A 158 7.36 2.29 4.87
C ALA A 158 8.66 3.06 4.64
N LEU A 159 8.96 4.07 5.46
CA LEU A 159 10.21 4.83 5.37
C LEU A 159 11.44 3.96 5.60
N LEU A 160 11.45 3.10 6.61
CA LEU A 160 12.56 2.17 6.88
C LEU A 160 12.82 1.26 5.68
N HIS A 161 11.76 0.75 5.06
CA HIS A 161 11.86 -0.08 3.86
C HIS A 161 12.47 0.70 2.67
N LEU A 162 12.04 1.94 2.45
CA LEU A 162 12.58 2.80 1.40
C LEU A 162 14.05 3.16 1.64
N HIS A 163 14.45 3.44 2.89
CA HIS A 163 15.84 3.70 3.26
C HIS A 163 16.74 2.50 3.00
N SER A 164 16.33 1.30 3.40
CA SER A 164 17.07 0.06 3.10
C SER A 164 17.30 -0.13 1.59
N ARG A 165 16.28 0.14 0.77
CA ARG A 165 16.41 0.08 -0.69
C ARG A 165 17.35 1.17 -1.23
N ARG A 166 17.30 2.39 -0.71
CA ARG A 166 18.19 3.48 -1.07
C ARG A 166 19.65 3.10 -0.77
N ASP A 167 19.92 2.51 0.40
CA ASP A 167 21.26 2.13 0.82
C ASP A 167 21.85 1.05 -0.11
N TRP A 168 21.05 0.05 -0.46
CA TRP A 168 21.41 -0.93 -1.47
C TRP A 168 21.70 -0.29 -2.84
N LEU A 169 20.87 0.64 -3.31
CA LEU A 169 21.10 1.36 -4.58
C LEU A 169 22.37 2.22 -4.55
N ALA A 170 22.70 2.80 -3.41
CA ALA A 170 23.94 3.55 -3.22
C ALA A 170 25.16 2.61 -3.33
N GLU A 171 25.09 1.41 -2.76
CA GLU A 171 26.12 0.38 -2.87
C GLU A 171 26.29 -0.08 -4.34
N VAL A 172 25.19 -0.40 -5.01
CA VAL A 172 25.19 -0.74 -6.46
C VAL A 172 25.84 0.37 -7.28
N THR A 173 25.48 1.62 -7.03
CA THR A 173 26.02 2.76 -7.78
C THR A 173 27.53 2.93 -7.54
N ARG A 174 28.00 2.71 -6.31
CA ARG A 174 29.44 2.74 -6.00
C ARG A 174 30.20 1.59 -6.66
N SER A 175 29.66 0.39 -6.60
CA SER A 175 30.26 -0.80 -7.21
C SER A 175 30.43 -0.64 -8.73
N LEU A 176 29.39 -0.14 -9.43
CA LEU A 176 29.44 0.09 -10.86
C LEU A 176 30.37 1.24 -11.30
N LYS A 177 30.83 2.10 -10.38
CA LYS A 177 31.82 3.15 -10.68
C LYS A 177 33.26 2.62 -10.61
N ARG A 178 33.49 1.55 -9.86
CA ARG A 178 34.83 0.98 -9.62
C ARG A 178 35.26 -0.04 -10.68
N GLY A 179 34.31 -0.63 -11.39
CA GLY A 179 34.51 -1.54 -12.52
C GLY A 179 34.08 -0.91 -13.84
#